data_32440278322a58b97bad820ad38e8a08
#
_entry.id   32440278322a58b97bad820ad38e8a08
#
_cell.length_a   1.000
_cell.length_b   1.000
_cell.length_c   1.000
_cell.angle_alpha   90.00
_cell.angle_beta   90.00
_cell.angle_gamma   90.00
#
_symmetry.space_group_name_H-M   'P 1'
#
loop_
_entity.id
_entity.type
_entity.pdbx_description
1 polymer ?
#
loop_
_entity_poly.entity_id
_entity_poly.type
_entity_poly.pdbx_seq_one_letter_code
_entity_poly.pdbx_strand_id
1 'polypeptide(L)'
;SVGYLSNLERNQASPTLNNLQRICVALGISIRDLLSPSGEERTLIRQEEQQLYEYDEYKLQIRRLDFGKKRGIYEFSTYDPETKDTPPSWGLHPYAEVGVILEGKMEVNLDGTVYLLGPGDSIYIKPNLYHTMRNAGDTPCRSFWHLQIMDDSV
;
A
#
# COMPACT_ATOMS: atom_id res chain seq x y z
N SER A 1 -17.29 0.17 19.04
CA SER A 1 -18.71 0.00 18.71
C SER A 1 -19.13 0.97 17.61
N VAL A 2 -20.18 0.63 16.86
CA VAL A 2 -20.73 1.50 15.79
C VAL A 2 -21.07 2.90 16.33
N GLY A 3 -21.67 2.98 17.52
CA GLY A 3 -22.01 4.27 18.16
C GLY A 3 -20.77 5.13 18.46
N TYR A 4 -19.65 4.52 18.85
CA TYR A 4 -18.42 5.25 19.09
C TYR A 4 -17.83 5.80 17.80
N LEU A 5 -17.78 5.00 16.73
CA LEU A 5 -17.31 5.45 15.42
C LEU A 5 -18.17 6.60 14.88
N SER A 6 -19.49 6.46 14.96
CA SER A 6 -20.42 7.52 14.56
C SER A 6 -20.23 8.83 15.35
N ASN A 7 -19.88 8.76 16.63
CA ASN A 7 -19.56 9.96 17.41
C ASN A 7 -18.21 10.58 16.99
N LEU A 8 -17.21 9.76 16.61
CA LEU A 8 -15.96 10.27 16.04
C LEU A 8 -16.20 10.99 14.72
N GLU A 9 -16.96 10.38 13.81
CA GLU A 9 -17.29 10.96 12.51
C GLU A 9 -18.00 12.30 12.62
N ARG A 10 -18.89 12.45 13.62
CA ARG A 10 -19.61 13.70 13.91
C ARG A 10 -18.81 14.68 14.77
N ASN A 11 -17.55 14.40 15.05
CA ASN A 11 -16.68 15.21 15.92
C ASN A 11 -17.24 15.41 17.36
N GLN A 12 -18.02 14.44 17.83
CA GLN A 12 -18.64 14.44 19.16
C GLN A 12 -17.85 13.63 20.19
N ALA A 13 -16.75 12.99 19.77
CA ALA A 13 -15.83 12.28 20.64
C ALA A 13 -14.40 12.42 20.09
N SER A 14 -13.43 12.37 21.00
CA SER A 14 -12.01 12.29 20.64
C SER A 14 -11.47 10.89 20.91
N PRO A 15 -10.75 10.27 20.00
CA PRO A 15 -10.19 8.95 20.25
C PRO A 15 -9.01 9.05 21.22
N THR A 16 -8.87 8.04 22.09
CA THR A 16 -7.60 7.82 22.77
C THR A 16 -6.57 7.31 21.76
N LEU A 17 -5.27 7.48 22.05
CA LEU A 17 -4.20 7.00 21.18
C LEU A 17 -4.33 5.49 20.86
N ASN A 18 -4.70 4.69 21.88
CA ASN A 18 -4.90 3.25 21.71
C ASN A 18 -6.09 2.94 20.77
N ASN A 19 -7.20 3.65 20.91
CA ASN A 19 -8.35 3.48 20.01
C ASN A 19 -8.02 3.95 18.59
N LEU A 20 -7.27 5.04 18.47
CA LEU A 20 -6.80 5.54 17.18
C LEU A 20 -5.91 4.51 16.47
N GLN A 21 -4.98 3.90 17.21
CA GLN A 21 -4.12 2.84 16.68
C GLN A 21 -4.93 1.62 16.20
N ARG A 22 -5.96 1.20 16.97
CA ARG A 22 -6.84 0.10 16.57
C ARG A 22 -7.67 0.43 15.32
N ILE A 23 -8.11 1.69 15.19
CA ILE A 23 -8.81 2.17 13.99
C ILE A 23 -7.87 2.16 12.80
N CYS A 24 -6.64 2.66 12.95
CA CYS A 24 -5.63 2.64 11.89
C CYS A 24 -5.33 1.22 11.41
N VAL A 25 -5.16 0.26 12.32
CA VAL A 25 -4.97 -1.15 11.98
C VAL A 25 -6.17 -1.70 11.19
N ALA A 26 -7.40 -1.38 11.62
CA ALA A 26 -8.62 -1.83 10.94
C ALA A 26 -8.78 -1.20 9.54
N LEU A 27 -8.25 -0.01 9.33
CA LEU A 27 -8.28 0.71 8.05
C LEU A 27 -7.04 0.44 7.16
N GLY A 28 -6.08 -0.34 7.64
CA GLY A 28 -4.83 -0.61 6.91
C GLY A 28 -3.92 0.62 6.73
N ILE A 29 -4.08 1.64 7.58
CA ILE A 29 -3.26 2.87 7.55
C ILE A 29 -2.35 2.94 8.77
N SER A 30 -1.21 3.60 8.66
CA SER A 30 -0.37 3.85 9.83
C SER A 30 -0.89 5.05 10.64
N ILE A 31 -0.71 5.03 11.96
CA ILE A 31 -1.03 6.18 12.82
C ILE A 31 -0.20 7.41 12.43
N ARG A 32 1.00 7.20 11.92
CA ARG A 32 1.88 8.25 11.40
C ARG A 32 1.24 8.94 10.19
N ASP A 33 0.70 8.16 9.24
CA ASP A 33 0.05 8.72 8.05
C ASP A 33 -1.21 9.50 8.41
N LEU A 34 -1.94 9.04 9.43
CA LEU A 34 -3.12 9.75 9.93
C LEU A 34 -2.76 11.07 10.64
N LEU A 35 -1.68 11.09 11.41
CA LEU A 35 -1.26 12.25 12.19
C LEU A 35 -0.28 13.17 11.43
N SER A 36 0.25 12.72 10.29
CA SER A 36 1.06 13.60 9.46
C SER A 36 0.21 14.80 9.04
N PRO A 37 0.70 16.03 9.20
CA PRO A 37 0.05 17.18 8.62
C PRO A 37 -0.21 16.87 7.14
N SER A 38 -1.35 17.29 6.61
CA SER A 38 -1.59 17.24 5.17
C SER A 38 -0.43 17.99 4.51
N GLY A 39 0.55 17.22 4.01
CA GLY A 39 1.73 17.77 3.38
C GLY A 39 1.29 18.73 2.27
N GLU A 40 2.00 19.82 2.11
CA GLU A 40 1.85 20.70 0.96
C GLU A 40 1.89 19.84 -0.30
N GLU A 41 1.02 20.12 -1.26
CA GLU A 41 1.03 19.41 -2.55
C GLU A 41 2.41 19.59 -3.19
N ARG A 42 3.07 18.49 -3.44
CA ARG A 42 4.40 18.45 -4.04
C ARG A 42 4.28 18.11 -5.52
N THR A 43 5.01 18.84 -6.34
CA THR A 43 5.13 18.57 -7.78
C THR A 43 6.32 17.67 -8.08
N LEU A 44 7.36 17.72 -7.26
CA LEU A 44 8.61 16.99 -7.44
C LEU A 44 9.02 16.31 -6.13
N ILE A 45 9.43 15.04 -6.23
CA ILE A 45 10.06 14.28 -5.16
C ILE A 45 11.38 13.75 -5.70
N ARG A 46 12.48 14.16 -5.11
CA ARG A 46 13.80 13.62 -5.43
C ARG A 46 13.98 12.22 -4.81
N GLN A 47 14.87 11.42 -5.39
CA GLN A 47 15.10 10.05 -4.91
C GLN A 47 15.48 10.00 -3.43
N GLU A 48 16.31 10.94 -2.96
CA GLU A 48 16.73 11.07 -1.58
C GLU A 48 15.62 11.49 -0.61
N GLU A 49 14.52 12.02 -1.13
CA GLU A 49 13.35 12.42 -0.35
C GLU A 49 12.27 11.32 -0.24
N GLN A 50 12.44 10.23 -0.99
CA GLN A 50 11.54 9.09 -0.96
C GLN A 50 11.65 8.39 0.40
N GLN A 51 10.50 8.01 0.97
CA GLN A 51 10.47 7.28 2.22
C GLN A 51 10.80 5.81 1.95
N LEU A 52 11.91 5.32 2.52
CA LEU A 52 12.31 3.92 2.41
C LEU A 52 11.73 3.11 3.57
N TYR A 53 11.05 2.02 3.23
CA TYR A 53 10.60 0.99 4.15
C TYR A 53 11.30 -0.33 3.78
N GLU A 54 11.93 -0.97 4.76
CA GLU A 54 12.62 -2.24 4.60
C GLU A 54 11.94 -3.31 5.46
N TYR A 55 11.63 -4.43 4.82
CA TYR A 55 10.95 -5.57 5.43
C TYR A 55 11.84 -6.80 5.28
N ASP A 56 12.82 -6.93 6.16
CA ASP A 56 13.86 -7.97 6.09
C ASP A 56 13.29 -9.38 6.09
N GLU A 57 12.20 -9.62 6.83
CA GLU A 57 11.51 -10.91 6.85
C GLU A 57 10.97 -11.32 5.48
N TYR A 58 10.53 -10.35 4.69
CA TYR A 58 9.96 -10.55 3.36
C TYR A 58 10.95 -10.27 2.23
N LYS A 59 12.18 -9.88 2.56
CA LYS A 59 13.16 -9.48 1.55
C LYS A 59 12.59 -8.45 0.56
N LEU A 60 11.88 -7.47 1.10
CA LEU A 60 11.14 -6.47 0.36
C LEU A 60 11.56 -5.07 0.80
N GLN A 61 11.84 -4.22 -0.17
CA GLN A 61 12.03 -2.78 0.02
C GLN A 61 10.94 -2.00 -0.72
N ILE A 62 10.35 -1.01 -0.05
CA ILE A 62 9.37 -0.09 -0.64
C ILE A 62 9.87 1.34 -0.51
N ARG A 63 9.89 2.07 -1.62
CA ARG A 63 10.15 3.52 -1.67
C ARG A 63 8.87 4.23 -2.00
N ARG A 64 8.32 4.92 -1.01
CA ARG A 64 7.05 5.64 -1.14
C ARG A 64 7.27 7.08 -1.58
N LEU A 65 6.42 7.53 -2.52
CA LEU A 65 6.37 8.90 -3.00
C LEU A 65 5.17 9.59 -2.36
N ASP A 66 5.41 10.62 -1.57
CA ASP A 66 4.35 11.40 -0.92
C ASP A 66 4.12 12.72 -1.66
N PHE A 67 3.15 12.72 -2.57
CA PHE A 67 2.69 13.92 -3.27
C PHE A 67 1.59 14.69 -2.53
N GLY A 68 1.22 14.25 -1.34
CA GLY A 68 0.11 14.79 -0.54
C GLY A 68 -1.14 13.90 -0.55
N LYS A 69 -1.97 14.04 0.48
CA LYS A 69 -3.05 13.09 0.85
C LYS A 69 -4.12 12.82 -0.21
N LYS A 70 -4.32 13.71 -1.16
CA LYS A 70 -5.42 13.58 -2.15
C LYS A 70 -5.03 12.86 -3.44
N ARG A 71 -3.79 12.38 -3.57
CA ARG A 71 -3.27 11.87 -4.84
C ARG A 71 -3.07 10.35 -4.87
N GLY A 72 -3.45 9.63 -3.81
CA GLY A 72 -3.16 8.22 -3.68
C GLY A 72 -1.74 7.97 -3.15
N ILE A 73 -1.38 6.70 -3.08
CA ILE A 73 -0.05 6.25 -2.66
C ILE A 73 0.68 5.74 -3.91
N TYR A 74 1.91 6.18 -4.09
CA TYR A 74 2.77 5.77 -5.18
C TYR A 74 4.01 5.11 -4.60
N GLU A 75 4.40 3.94 -5.10
CA GLU A 75 5.49 3.16 -4.53
C GLU A 75 6.34 2.49 -5.61
N PHE A 76 7.66 2.54 -5.42
CA PHE A 76 8.57 1.60 -6.05
C PHE A 76 8.85 0.46 -5.09
N SER A 77 8.66 -0.77 -5.52
CA SER A 77 8.93 -1.95 -4.72
C SER A 77 10.05 -2.78 -5.34
N THR A 78 10.93 -3.32 -4.50
CA THR A 78 11.97 -4.26 -4.90
C THR A 78 11.81 -5.52 -4.07
N TYR A 79 11.56 -6.63 -4.73
CA TYR A 79 11.44 -7.96 -4.15
C TYR A 79 12.69 -8.77 -4.49
N ASP A 80 13.47 -9.17 -3.50
CA ASP A 80 14.61 -10.05 -3.71
C ASP A 80 14.16 -11.47 -4.12
N PRO A 81 15.04 -12.30 -4.72
CA PRO A 81 14.67 -13.64 -5.20
C PRO A 81 14.09 -14.58 -4.15
N GLU A 82 14.44 -14.37 -2.88
CA GLU A 82 13.96 -15.19 -1.77
C GLU A 82 12.72 -14.60 -1.06
N THR A 83 12.05 -13.63 -1.69
CA THR A 83 10.86 -13.00 -1.13
C THR A 83 9.78 -14.05 -0.90
N LYS A 84 9.28 -14.13 0.33
CA LYS A 84 8.05 -14.86 0.67
C LYS A 84 6.84 -14.09 0.17
N ASP A 85 5.70 -14.75 0.11
CA ASP A 85 4.43 -14.06 -0.11
C ASP A 85 4.26 -12.90 0.88
N THR A 86 3.79 -11.76 0.38
CA THR A 86 3.46 -10.63 1.25
C THR A 86 2.44 -11.05 2.31
N PRO A 87 2.47 -10.45 3.53
CA PRO A 87 1.56 -10.85 4.58
C PRO A 87 0.10 -10.76 4.13
N PRO A 88 -0.76 -11.72 4.50
CA PRO A 88 -2.18 -11.68 4.18
C PRO A 88 -2.88 -10.40 4.64
N SER A 89 -2.42 -9.80 5.73
CA SER A 89 -2.96 -8.55 6.25
C SER A 89 -2.71 -7.32 5.36
N TRP A 90 -1.78 -7.42 4.42
CA TRP A 90 -1.49 -6.35 3.46
C TRP A 90 -2.33 -6.48 2.19
N GLY A 91 -2.76 -7.70 1.87
CA GLY A 91 -3.46 -8.01 0.65
C GLY A 91 -4.98 -7.85 0.73
N LEU A 92 -5.53 -7.22 1.78
CA LEU A 92 -6.96 -6.94 1.88
C LEU A 92 -7.18 -5.51 2.38
N HIS A 93 -7.45 -4.61 1.46
CA HIS A 93 -7.63 -3.19 1.76
C HIS A 93 -8.66 -2.53 0.81
N PRO A 94 -9.23 -1.37 1.19
CA PRO A 94 -10.28 -0.70 0.41
C PRO A 94 -9.74 0.12 -0.77
N TYR A 95 -8.47 -0.04 -1.15
CA TYR A 95 -7.86 0.66 -2.28
C TYR A 95 -7.90 -0.18 -3.54
N ALA A 96 -8.02 0.46 -4.71
CA ALA A 96 -7.64 -0.15 -5.97
C ALA A 96 -6.13 0.01 -6.17
N GLU A 97 -5.48 -0.98 -6.77
CA GLU A 97 -4.07 -0.90 -7.12
C GLU A 97 -3.85 -1.07 -8.63
N VAL A 98 -2.93 -0.30 -9.15
CA VAL A 98 -2.36 -0.53 -10.48
C VAL A 98 -0.87 -0.77 -10.30
N GLY A 99 -0.40 -1.94 -10.76
CA GLY A 99 1.00 -2.31 -10.73
C GLY A 99 1.59 -2.44 -12.13
N VAL A 100 2.86 -2.05 -12.28
CA VAL A 100 3.66 -2.27 -13.49
C VAL A 100 4.97 -2.92 -13.10
N ILE A 101 5.34 -4.01 -13.76
CA ILE A 101 6.63 -4.65 -13.55
C ILE A 101 7.68 -3.93 -14.40
N LEU A 102 8.75 -3.50 -13.76
CA LEU A 102 9.86 -2.79 -14.40
C LEU A 102 11.01 -3.74 -14.75
N GLU A 103 11.33 -4.66 -13.83
CA GLU A 103 12.42 -5.62 -13.97
C GLU A 103 12.07 -6.92 -13.23
N GLY A 104 12.64 -8.05 -13.69
CA GLY A 104 12.46 -9.35 -13.05
C GLY A 104 11.12 -10.01 -13.36
N LYS A 105 10.65 -10.87 -12.46
CA LYS A 105 9.39 -11.61 -12.59
C LYS A 105 8.61 -11.56 -11.28
N MET A 106 7.33 -11.30 -11.35
CA MET A 106 6.45 -11.27 -10.18
C MET A 106 5.33 -12.29 -10.31
N GLU A 107 5.05 -12.99 -9.23
CA GLU A 107 3.83 -13.76 -9.06
C GLU A 107 2.84 -12.94 -8.22
N VAL A 108 1.63 -12.76 -8.73
CA VAL A 108 0.52 -12.13 -8.01
C VAL A 108 -0.61 -13.15 -7.92
N ASN A 109 -1.02 -13.47 -6.70
CA ASN A 109 -2.17 -14.32 -6.44
C ASN A 109 -3.36 -13.43 -6.07
N LEU A 110 -4.41 -13.45 -6.88
CA LEU A 110 -5.68 -12.74 -6.65
C LEU A 110 -6.76 -13.76 -6.30
N ASP A 111 -7.10 -13.87 -5.04
CA ASP A 111 -8.16 -14.78 -4.53
C ASP A 111 -8.05 -16.19 -5.10
N GLY A 112 -6.83 -16.74 -5.13
CA GLY A 112 -6.52 -18.08 -5.63
C GLY A 112 -6.17 -18.15 -7.13
N THR A 113 -6.37 -17.09 -7.91
CA THR A 113 -5.92 -17.03 -9.31
C THR A 113 -4.51 -16.46 -9.38
N VAL A 114 -3.58 -17.22 -9.95
CA VAL A 114 -2.16 -16.84 -10.04
C VAL A 114 -1.84 -16.23 -11.40
N TYR A 115 -1.19 -15.07 -11.36
CA TYR A 115 -0.68 -14.35 -12.52
C TYR A 115 0.85 -14.27 -12.44
N LEU A 116 1.54 -14.63 -13.52
CA LEU A 116 2.98 -14.42 -13.67
C LEU A 116 3.20 -13.22 -14.59
N LEU A 117 3.90 -12.23 -14.08
CA LEU A 117 4.14 -10.96 -14.74
C LEU A 117 5.61 -10.75 -15.01
N GLY A 118 5.94 -10.22 -16.18
CA GLY A 118 7.27 -9.82 -16.60
C GLY A 118 7.36 -8.31 -16.87
N PRO A 119 8.55 -7.80 -17.25
CA PRO A 119 8.77 -6.39 -17.53
C PRO A 119 7.81 -5.83 -18.58
N GLY A 120 7.14 -4.72 -18.26
CA GLY A 120 6.13 -4.08 -19.08
C GLY A 120 4.70 -4.58 -18.86
N ASP A 121 4.51 -5.73 -18.19
CA ASP A 121 3.18 -6.20 -17.82
C ASP A 121 2.58 -5.29 -16.73
N SER A 122 1.27 -5.12 -16.80
CA SER A 122 0.51 -4.32 -15.85
C SER A 122 -0.66 -5.12 -15.30
N ILE A 123 -1.00 -4.88 -14.04
CA ILE A 123 -2.11 -5.53 -13.35
C ILE A 123 -2.97 -4.51 -12.63
N TYR A 124 -4.28 -4.73 -12.63
CA TYR A 124 -5.24 -3.97 -11.84
C TYR A 124 -5.85 -4.88 -10.77
N ILE A 125 -5.76 -4.45 -9.52
CA ILE A 125 -6.33 -5.13 -8.37
C ILE A 125 -7.49 -4.30 -7.84
N LYS A 126 -8.67 -4.92 -7.78
CA LYS A 126 -9.88 -4.26 -7.30
C LYS A 126 -9.81 -4.03 -5.79
N PRO A 127 -10.51 -2.99 -5.27
CA PRO A 127 -10.68 -2.81 -3.83
C PRO A 127 -11.25 -4.07 -3.18
N ASN A 128 -10.80 -4.37 -1.97
CA ASN A 128 -11.26 -5.50 -1.15
C ASN A 128 -11.09 -6.89 -1.83
N LEU A 129 -10.20 -7.01 -2.82
CA LEU A 129 -9.81 -8.30 -3.38
C LEU A 129 -8.54 -8.79 -2.66
N TYR A 130 -8.65 -9.96 -2.02
CA TYR A 130 -7.51 -10.58 -1.37
C TYR A 130 -6.39 -10.90 -2.37
N HIS A 131 -5.18 -10.48 -2.05
CA HIS A 131 -4.04 -10.74 -2.92
C HIS A 131 -2.74 -10.90 -2.13
N THR A 132 -1.79 -11.60 -2.72
CA THR A 132 -0.39 -11.70 -2.27
C THR A 132 0.55 -11.56 -3.45
N MET A 133 1.78 -11.14 -3.18
CA MET A 133 2.80 -10.93 -4.19
C MET A 133 4.12 -11.52 -3.74
N ARG A 134 4.90 -12.05 -4.70
CA ARG A 134 6.28 -12.49 -4.45
C ARG A 134 7.11 -12.39 -5.72
N ASN A 135 8.42 -12.39 -5.55
CA ASN A 135 9.33 -12.58 -6.67
C ASN A 135 9.22 -14.04 -7.18
N ALA A 136 9.06 -14.20 -8.48
CA ALA A 136 8.97 -15.50 -9.14
C ALA A 136 10.21 -15.82 -10.00
N GLY A 137 11.27 -15.01 -9.88
CA GLY A 137 12.52 -15.16 -10.60
C GLY A 137 13.72 -15.39 -9.68
N ASP A 138 14.88 -15.45 -10.28
CA ASP A 138 16.20 -15.61 -9.65
C ASP A 138 16.99 -14.31 -9.54
N THR A 139 16.42 -13.20 -9.99
CA THR A 139 16.95 -11.85 -9.89
C THR A 139 15.95 -10.94 -9.17
N PRO A 140 16.37 -9.80 -8.59
CA PRO A 140 15.45 -8.86 -7.98
C PRO A 140 14.33 -8.44 -8.93
N CYS A 141 13.09 -8.43 -8.45
CA CYS A 141 11.94 -7.94 -9.18
C CYS A 141 11.63 -6.51 -8.74
N ARG A 142 11.61 -5.59 -9.68
CA ARG A 142 11.27 -4.18 -9.44
C ARG A 142 9.92 -3.85 -10.07
N SER A 143 9.10 -3.16 -9.33
CA SER A 143 7.75 -2.77 -9.75
C SER A 143 7.42 -1.36 -9.29
N PHE A 144 6.45 -0.76 -9.96
CA PHE A 144 5.84 0.50 -9.55
C PHE A 144 4.36 0.26 -9.29
N TRP A 145 3.84 0.84 -8.21
CA TRP A 145 2.46 0.71 -7.77
C TRP A 145 1.83 2.06 -7.52
N HIS A 146 0.58 2.18 -7.92
CA HIS A 146 -0.30 3.26 -7.52
C HIS A 146 -1.51 2.67 -6.78
N LEU A 147 -1.64 3.02 -5.50
CA LEU A 147 -2.78 2.67 -4.68
C LEU A 147 -3.74 3.86 -4.69
N GLN A 148 -4.89 3.67 -5.31
CA GLN A 148 -5.91 4.70 -5.45
C GLN A 148 -6.83 4.67 -4.22
N ILE A 149 -6.75 5.71 -3.40
CA ILE A 149 -7.73 5.94 -2.33
C ILE A 149 -9.04 6.34 -3.01
N MET A 150 -10.07 5.51 -2.87
CA MET A 150 -11.41 5.85 -3.36
C MET A 150 -11.96 6.95 -2.47
N ASP A 151 -12.12 8.15 -3.03
CA ASP A 151 -12.83 9.23 -2.35
C ASP A 151 -14.33 8.99 -2.56
N ASP A 152 -15.04 8.59 -1.49
CA ASP A 152 -16.49 8.34 -1.52
C ASP A 152 -17.32 9.63 -1.68
N SER A 153 -16.70 10.72 -2.09
CA SER A 153 -17.36 12.01 -2.32
C SER A 153 -17.73 12.21 -3.80
N VAL A 154 -18.79 11.49 -4.23
CA VAL A 154 -19.63 11.90 -5.37
C VAL A 154 -21.08 11.85 -4.95
#